data_ce7e6b26679bb7cfcc83bd3f7c086b35
#
_entry.id   ce7e6b26679bb7cfcc83bd3f7c086b35
#
_cell.length_a   1.000
_cell.length_b   1.000
_cell.length_c   1.000
_cell.angle_alpha   90.00
_cell.angle_beta   90.00
_cell.angle_gamma   90.00
#
_symmetry.space_group_name_H-M   'P 1'
#
loop_
_entity.id
_entity.type
_entity.pdbx_description
1 polymer ?
#
loop_
_entity_poly.entity_id
_entity_poly.type
_entity_poly.pdbx_seq_one_letter_code
_entity_poly.pdbx_strand_id
1 'polypeptide(L)'
;LILYFILIEFHNPNAYPGFIFMGAMTVPFALLIFFWEVNAPRNISIFSVVSMFFVGGVLSLVCTLILYNITGAGDLSYGGAMLVGFVEEAGKIVVVAYYMRKTNSKYILNGLLLGACVGAGFAVFESAGYAFQCLLSTGAEMFNIQQLISGRFLFFFAISVILHGVWDCPLQFLGAYGKYIVLIVLAWVVTLTLISSGLKQITRLAQQKG
;
A
#
# COMPACT_ATOMS: atom_id res chain seq x y z
N LEU A 1 -4.25 -14.63 8.25
CA LEU A 1 -5.18 -15.21 9.22
C LEU A 1 -4.44 -15.90 10.38
N ILE A 2 -3.51 -16.84 10.09
CA ILE A 2 -2.75 -17.58 11.14
C ILE A 2 -1.95 -16.63 12.05
N LEU A 3 -1.20 -15.68 11.48
CA LEU A 3 -0.44 -14.70 12.26
C LEU A 3 -1.34 -13.81 13.12
N TYR A 4 -2.50 -13.42 12.62
CA TYR A 4 -3.51 -12.71 13.37
C TYR A 4 -4.01 -13.53 14.57
N PHE A 5 -4.31 -14.82 14.35
CA PHE A 5 -4.71 -15.73 15.41
C PHE A 5 -3.63 -15.88 16.50
N ILE A 6 -2.36 -16.01 16.09
CA ILE A 6 -1.23 -16.08 17.03
C ILE A 6 -1.13 -14.81 17.87
N LEU A 7 -1.33 -13.64 17.27
CA LEU A 7 -1.30 -12.36 18.00
C LEU A 7 -2.40 -12.25 19.04
N ILE A 8 -3.62 -12.61 18.66
CA ILE A 8 -4.81 -12.38 19.49
C ILE A 8 -4.97 -13.48 20.56
N GLU A 9 -4.91 -14.75 20.17
CA GLU A 9 -5.18 -15.87 21.09
C GLU A 9 -3.99 -16.21 21.97
N PHE A 10 -2.77 -16.13 21.42
CA PHE A 10 -1.56 -16.45 22.19
C PHE A 10 -0.82 -15.24 22.73
N HIS A 11 -1.30 -14.01 22.42
CA HIS A 11 -0.68 -12.74 22.87
C HIS A 11 0.84 -12.72 22.61
N ASN A 12 1.28 -13.30 21.48
CA ASN A 12 2.69 -13.45 21.16
C ASN A 12 3.19 -12.26 20.32
N PRO A 13 3.95 -11.32 20.90
CA PRO A 13 4.43 -10.13 20.20
C PRO A 13 5.40 -10.46 19.06
N ASN A 14 6.04 -11.62 19.05
CA ASN A 14 6.96 -12.03 17.99
C ASN A 14 6.28 -12.24 16.64
N ALA A 15 4.95 -12.33 16.60
CA ALA A 15 4.18 -12.42 15.35
C ALA A 15 3.94 -11.05 14.68
N TYR A 16 4.13 -9.91 15.37
CA TYR A 16 3.89 -8.57 14.80
C TYR A 16 4.69 -8.28 13.53
N PRO A 17 6.02 -8.51 13.47
CA PRO A 17 6.78 -8.20 12.26
C PRO A 17 6.28 -8.97 11.05
N GLY A 18 5.99 -10.26 11.23
CA GLY A 18 5.45 -11.11 10.17
C GLY A 18 4.06 -10.67 9.74
N PHE A 19 3.19 -10.29 10.68
CA PHE A 19 1.85 -9.81 10.39
C PHE A 19 1.86 -8.50 9.60
N ILE A 20 2.68 -7.53 10.01
CA ILE A 20 2.86 -6.24 9.34
C ILE A 20 3.39 -6.45 7.92
N PHE A 21 4.45 -7.25 7.78
CA PHE A 21 5.07 -7.48 6.48
C PHE A 21 4.13 -8.22 5.52
N MET A 22 3.48 -9.27 5.96
CA MET A 22 2.51 -10.01 5.14
C MET A 22 1.29 -9.16 4.77
N GLY A 23 0.82 -8.32 5.70
CA GLY A 23 -0.26 -7.37 5.43
C GLY A 23 0.12 -6.36 4.34
N ALA A 24 1.28 -5.75 4.46
CA ALA A 24 1.79 -4.79 3.47
C ALA A 24 2.04 -5.45 2.10
N MET A 25 2.48 -6.71 2.07
CA MET A 25 2.87 -7.42 0.85
C MET A 25 1.68 -7.98 0.06
N THR A 26 0.57 -8.32 0.70
CA THR A 26 -0.51 -9.12 0.08
C THR A 26 -1.04 -8.49 -1.21
N VAL A 27 -1.42 -7.22 -1.20
CA VAL A 27 -1.99 -6.54 -2.37
C VAL A 27 -0.91 -6.20 -3.41
N PRO A 28 0.22 -5.56 -3.06
CA PRO A 28 1.26 -5.25 -4.04
C PRO A 28 1.82 -6.49 -4.75
N PHE A 29 1.98 -7.61 -4.02
CA PHE A 29 2.48 -8.84 -4.62
C PHE A 29 1.46 -9.50 -5.55
N ALA A 30 0.17 -9.47 -5.21
CA ALA A 30 -0.89 -9.92 -6.11
C ALA A 30 -0.93 -9.11 -7.41
N LEU A 31 -0.81 -7.78 -7.32
CA LEU A 31 -0.71 -6.90 -8.49
C LEU A 31 0.56 -7.18 -9.32
N LEU A 32 1.68 -7.50 -8.68
CA LEU A 32 2.90 -7.89 -9.37
C LEU A 32 2.70 -9.15 -10.23
N ILE A 33 2.07 -10.17 -9.68
CA ILE A 33 1.71 -11.39 -10.42
C ILE A 33 0.82 -11.05 -11.61
N PHE A 34 -0.19 -10.21 -11.41
CA PHE A 34 -1.06 -9.75 -12.49
C PHE A 34 -0.27 -9.07 -13.61
N PHE A 35 0.62 -8.11 -13.29
CA PHE A 35 1.44 -7.43 -14.31
C PHE A 35 2.40 -8.38 -15.01
N TRP A 36 2.92 -9.39 -14.33
CA TRP A 36 3.73 -10.43 -14.94
C TRP A 36 2.91 -11.29 -15.91
N GLU A 37 1.69 -11.67 -15.53
CA GLU A 37 0.78 -12.44 -16.39
C GLU A 37 0.38 -11.68 -17.65
N VAL A 38 0.08 -10.39 -17.56
CA VAL A 38 -0.29 -9.56 -18.72
C VAL A 38 0.91 -9.11 -19.57
N ASN A 39 2.13 -9.39 -19.14
CA ASN A 39 3.34 -9.08 -19.91
C ASN A 39 3.48 -10.01 -21.11
N ALA A 40 2.79 -9.70 -22.20
CA ALA A 40 2.73 -10.50 -23.42
C ALA A 40 4.09 -10.90 -24.02
N PRO A 41 5.17 -10.07 -23.94
CA PRO A 41 6.49 -10.47 -24.43
C PRO A 41 7.09 -11.70 -23.72
N ARG A 42 6.66 -12.02 -22.50
CA ARG A 42 7.10 -13.20 -21.70
C ARG A 42 8.62 -13.38 -21.62
N ASN A 43 9.38 -12.31 -21.84
CA ASN A 43 10.84 -12.31 -21.90
C ASN A 43 11.52 -12.03 -20.56
N ILE A 44 10.75 -11.85 -19.49
CA ILE A 44 11.24 -11.64 -18.11
C ILE A 44 10.73 -12.78 -17.23
N SER A 45 11.66 -13.54 -16.64
CA SER A 45 11.32 -14.68 -15.78
C SER A 45 10.66 -14.23 -14.49
N ILE A 46 9.80 -15.06 -13.92
CA ILE A 46 9.18 -14.79 -12.61
C ILE A 46 10.23 -14.60 -11.51
N PHE A 47 11.33 -15.34 -11.56
CA PHE A 47 12.43 -15.17 -10.62
C PHE A 47 13.04 -13.77 -10.70
N SER A 48 13.25 -13.25 -11.93
CA SER A 48 13.72 -11.88 -12.12
C SER A 48 12.72 -10.86 -11.60
N VAL A 49 11.42 -11.08 -11.81
CA VAL A 49 10.33 -10.22 -11.32
C VAL A 49 10.34 -10.16 -9.80
N VAL A 50 10.38 -11.30 -9.13
CA VAL A 50 10.45 -11.38 -7.66
C VAL A 50 11.74 -10.74 -7.12
N SER A 51 12.87 -10.98 -7.76
CA SER A 51 14.14 -10.35 -7.40
C SER A 51 14.08 -8.83 -7.54
N MET A 52 13.51 -8.31 -8.62
CA MET A 52 13.34 -6.87 -8.83
C MET A 52 12.35 -6.24 -7.84
N PHE A 53 11.33 -6.97 -7.43
CA PHE A 53 10.40 -6.53 -6.38
C PHE A 53 11.13 -6.32 -5.05
N PHE A 54 11.86 -7.32 -4.56
CA PHE A 54 12.56 -7.20 -3.28
C PHE A 54 13.79 -6.29 -3.36
N VAL A 55 14.71 -6.58 -4.27
CA VAL A 55 15.95 -5.82 -4.38
C VAL A 55 15.70 -4.42 -4.95
N GLY A 56 14.85 -4.31 -5.96
CA GLY A 56 14.47 -3.02 -6.55
C GLY A 56 13.70 -2.14 -5.56
N GLY A 57 12.80 -2.71 -4.76
CA GLY A 57 12.09 -2.01 -3.70
C GLY A 57 13.06 -1.44 -2.65
N VAL A 58 13.99 -2.24 -2.15
CA VAL A 58 15.01 -1.78 -1.19
C VAL A 58 15.94 -0.72 -1.80
N LEU A 59 16.42 -0.95 -3.03
CA LEU A 59 17.29 0.02 -3.70
C LEU A 59 16.58 1.36 -3.94
N SER A 60 15.30 1.35 -4.29
CA SER A 60 14.55 2.59 -4.46
C SER A 60 14.38 3.35 -3.15
N LEU A 61 14.16 2.67 -2.02
CA LEU A 61 14.17 3.31 -0.70
C LEU A 61 15.52 3.93 -0.37
N VAL A 62 16.63 3.22 -0.64
CA VAL A 62 17.98 3.75 -0.42
C VAL A 62 18.21 5.00 -1.28
N CYS A 63 17.84 4.96 -2.56
CA CYS A 63 17.92 6.13 -3.44
C CYS A 63 17.09 7.31 -2.90
N THR A 64 15.87 7.04 -2.45
CA THR A 64 14.98 8.04 -1.84
C THR A 64 15.60 8.67 -0.59
N LEU A 65 16.17 7.87 0.31
CA LEU A 65 16.83 8.36 1.53
C LEU A 65 18.06 9.23 1.21
N ILE A 66 18.84 8.87 0.19
CA ILE A 66 19.95 9.70 -0.28
C ILE A 66 19.42 11.04 -0.81
N LEU A 67 18.37 11.00 -1.62
CA LEU A 67 17.75 12.21 -2.17
C LEU A 67 17.15 13.09 -1.06
N TYR A 68 16.53 12.52 -0.02
CA TYR A 68 16.07 13.27 1.14
C TYR A 68 17.22 14.02 1.85
N ASN A 69 18.35 13.36 2.03
CA ASN A 69 19.53 14.01 2.60
C ASN A 69 20.06 15.18 1.75
N ILE A 70 20.01 15.06 0.43
CA ILE A 70 20.51 16.10 -0.50
C ILE A 70 19.52 17.27 -0.60
N THR A 71 18.23 16.98 -0.64
CA THR A 71 17.20 18.00 -0.89
C THR A 71 16.67 18.64 0.38
N GLY A 72 16.90 18.04 1.55
CA GLY A 72 16.28 18.42 2.82
C GLY A 72 14.77 18.15 2.85
N ALA A 73 14.26 17.31 1.95
CA ALA A 73 12.85 16.93 1.94
C ALA A 73 12.48 16.20 3.25
N GLY A 74 11.32 16.51 3.81
CA GLY A 74 10.85 15.92 5.07
C GLY A 74 9.84 16.81 5.78
N ASP A 75 9.71 18.07 5.35
CA ASP A 75 8.64 18.95 5.81
C ASP A 75 7.32 18.59 5.11
N LEU A 76 6.24 18.43 5.88
CA LEU A 76 4.90 18.11 5.39
C LEU A 76 4.03 19.35 5.16
N SER A 77 4.64 20.52 4.98
CA SER A 77 3.94 21.67 4.38
C SER A 77 3.47 21.32 2.95
N TYR A 78 2.56 22.10 2.37
CA TYR A 78 2.08 21.81 1.01
C TYR A 78 3.21 21.69 -0.02
N GLY A 79 4.20 22.58 0.04
CA GLY A 79 5.38 22.53 -0.83
C GLY A 79 6.30 21.35 -0.50
N GLY A 80 6.50 21.10 0.80
CA GLY A 80 7.31 19.99 1.28
C GLY A 80 6.74 18.64 0.89
N ALA A 81 5.43 18.42 1.02
CA ALA A 81 4.77 17.18 0.60
C ALA A 81 4.92 16.93 -0.92
N MET A 82 4.85 17.97 -1.75
CA MET A 82 5.12 17.86 -3.19
C MET A 82 6.58 17.46 -3.45
N LEU A 83 7.52 18.02 -2.70
CA LEU A 83 8.94 17.68 -2.81
C LEU A 83 9.20 16.24 -2.37
N VAL A 84 8.58 15.79 -1.28
CA VAL A 84 8.65 14.38 -0.81
C VAL A 84 8.19 13.44 -1.93
N GLY A 85 6.99 13.65 -2.48
CA GLY A 85 6.47 12.83 -3.58
C GLY A 85 7.39 12.81 -4.81
N PHE A 86 7.93 13.98 -5.20
CA PHE A 86 8.89 14.07 -6.30
C PHE A 86 10.16 13.25 -6.03
N VAL A 87 10.72 13.36 -4.84
CA VAL A 87 11.95 12.66 -4.43
C VAL A 87 11.74 11.14 -4.42
N GLU A 88 10.60 10.67 -3.92
CA GLU A 88 10.27 9.24 -3.91
C GLU A 88 10.12 8.68 -5.32
N GLU A 89 9.38 9.37 -6.18
CA GLU A 89 9.24 8.94 -7.58
C GLU A 89 10.58 8.99 -8.33
N ALA A 90 11.42 10.00 -8.07
CA ALA A 90 12.76 10.07 -8.65
C ALA A 90 13.62 8.88 -8.22
N GLY A 91 13.60 8.49 -6.94
CA GLY A 91 14.29 7.30 -6.42
C GLY A 91 13.84 6.01 -7.11
N LYS A 92 12.52 5.84 -7.29
CA LYS A 92 11.95 4.70 -8.01
C LYS A 92 12.38 4.68 -9.48
N ILE A 93 12.35 5.84 -10.18
CA ILE A 93 12.72 5.96 -11.59
C ILE A 93 14.18 5.60 -11.83
N VAL A 94 15.10 6.01 -10.96
CA VAL A 94 16.53 5.66 -11.06
C VAL A 94 16.70 4.14 -11.10
N VAL A 95 16.03 3.43 -10.20
CA VAL A 95 16.12 1.97 -10.11
C VAL A 95 15.43 1.28 -11.30
N VAL A 96 14.27 1.77 -11.72
CA VAL A 96 13.58 1.27 -12.94
C VAL A 96 14.47 1.44 -14.17
N ALA A 97 15.08 2.61 -14.34
CA ALA A 97 16.00 2.87 -15.45
C ALA A 97 17.22 1.92 -15.46
N TYR A 98 17.77 1.64 -14.27
CA TYR A 98 18.82 0.63 -14.12
C TYR A 98 18.35 -0.76 -14.62
N TYR A 99 17.19 -1.22 -14.16
CA TYR A 99 16.67 -2.52 -14.57
C TYR A 99 16.28 -2.56 -16.04
N MET A 100 15.72 -1.48 -16.60
CA MET A 100 15.43 -1.39 -18.03
C MET A 100 16.68 -1.58 -18.89
N ARG A 101 17.80 -0.97 -18.49
CA ARG A 101 19.10 -1.17 -19.16
C ARG A 101 19.61 -2.59 -18.99
N LYS A 102 19.56 -3.13 -17.78
CA LYS A 102 20.05 -4.47 -17.45
C LYS A 102 19.30 -5.57 -18.20
N THR A 103 17.99 -5.42 -18.37
CA THR A 103 17.11 -6.40 -19.05
C THR A 103 17.00 -6.13 -20.56
N ASN A 104 17.64 -5.06 -21.07
CA ASN A 104 17.49 -4.61 -22.45
C ASN A 104 16.03 -4.52 -22.91
N SER A 105 15.19 -3.95 -22.04
CA SER A 105 13.74 -3.88 -22.20
C SER A 105 13.36 -2.90 -23.30
N LYS A 106 12.65 -3.41 -24.34
CA LYS A 106 12.27 -2.62 -25.54
C LYS A 106 10.76 -2.42 -25.67
N TYR A 107 9.98 -3.14 -24.88
CA TYR A 107 8.52 -3.11 -24.97
C TYR A 107 7.90 -2.27 -23.86
N ILE A 108 6.82 -1.56 -24.18
CA ILE A 108 6.06 -0.77 -23.20
C ILE A 108 5.61 -1.65 -22.02
N LEU A 109 5.15 -2.88 -22.29
CA LEU A 109 4.74 -3.83 -21.27
C LEU A 109 5.87 -4.24 -20.31
N ASN A 110 7.12 -4.33 -20.83
CA ASN A 110 8.27 -4.55 -19.95
C ASN A 110 8.50 -3.36 -19.00
N GLY A 111 8.40 -2.13 -19.54
CA GLY A 111 8.51 -0.92 -18.71
C GLY A 111 7.44 -0.87 -17.60
N LEU A 112 6.19 -1.23 -17.96
CA LEU A 112 5.09 -1.35 -17.00
C LEU A 112 5.39 -2.40 -15.92
N LEU A 113 5.85 -3.59 -16.31
CA LEU A 113 6.20 -4.66 -15.38
C LEU A 113 7.35 -4.25 -14.46
N LEU A 114 8.43 -3.65 -15.00
CA LEU A 114 9.57 -3.19 -14.20
C LEU A 114 9.18 -2.07 -13.23
N GLY A 115 8.35 -1.13 -13.69
CA GLY A 115 7.77 -0.09 -12.83
C GLY A 115 6.92 -0.68 -11.71
N ALA A 116 6.08 -1.67 -12.03
CA ALA A 116 5.27 -2.38 -11.04
C ALA A 116 6.15 -3.15 -10.03
N CYS A 117 7.23 -3.81 -10.48
CA CYS A 117 8.17 -4.51 -9.57
C CYS A 117 8.76 -3.55 -8.54
N VAL A 118 9.37 -2.46 -9.01
CA VAL A 118 10.07 -1.50 -8.15
C VAL A 118 9.08 -0.73 -7.28
N GLY A 119 7.98 -0.23 -7.86
CA GLY A 119 6.97 0.55 -7.15
C GLY A 119 6.23 -0.26 -6.09
N ALA A 120 5.82 -1.49 -6.43
CA ALA A 120 5.16 -2.38 -5.47
C ALA A 120 6.12 -2.80 -4.34
N GLY A 121 7.39 -3.11 -4.67
CA GLY A 121 8.42 -3.41 -3.67
C GLY A 121 8.67 -2.22 -2.73
N PHE A 122 8.82 -1.02 -3.28
CA PHE A 122 8.94 0.22 -2.48
C PHE A 122 7.77 0.36 -1.51
N ALA A 123 6.53 0.29 -2.02
CA ALA A 123 5.32 0.45 -1.22
C ALA A 123 5.21 -0.59 -0.08
N VAL A 124 5.64 -1.83 -0.31
CA VAL A 124 5.65 -2.87 0.75
C VAL A 124 6.59 -2.51 1.88
N PHE A 125 7.84 -2.16 1.57
CA PHE A 125 8.83 -1.86 2.59
C PHE A 125 8.51 -0.56 3.33
N GLU A 126 8.04 0.45 2.62
CA GLU A 126 7.63 1.72 3.21
C GLU A 126 6.42 1.54 4.14
N SER A 127 5.34 0.90 3.66
CA SER A 127 4.14 0.66 4.47
C SER A 127 4.43 -0.23 5.69
N ALA A 128 5.26 -1.26 5.52
CA ALA A 128 5.69 -2.10 6.64
C ALA A 128 6.52 -1.29 7.65
N GLY A 129 7.39 -0.40 7.17
CA GLY A 129 8.19 0.50 8.01
C GLY A 129 7.33 1.44 8.84
N TYR A 130 6.36 2.12 8.23
CA TYR A 130 5.43 2.99 8.95
C TYR A 130 4.57 2.23 9.96
N ALA A 131 4.06 1.06 9.59
CA ALA A 131 3.27 0.23 10.51
C ALA A 131 4.11 -0.26 11.69
N PHE A 132 5.37 -0.62 11.47
CA PHE A 132 6.30 -1.01 12.52
C PHE A 132 6.67 0.16 13.43
N GLN A 133 6.92 1.33 12.87
CA GLN A 133 7.18 2.55 13.63
C GLN A 133 5.98 2.93 14.51
N CYS A 134 4.77 2.82 13.97
CA CYS A 134 3.53 3.02 14.72
C CYS A 134 3.40 2.03 15.87
N LEU A 135 3.70 0.75 15.64
CA LEU A 135 3.72 -0.28 16.67
C LEU A 135 4.69 0.06 17.81
N LEU A 136 5.91 0.51 17.48
CA LEU A 136 6.91 0.89 18.46
C LEU A 136 6.50 2.13 19.29
N SER A 137 5.88 3.11 18.62
CA SER A 137 5.46 4.37 19.27
C SER A 137 4.24 4.23 20.19
N THR A 138 3.36 3.26 19.90
CA THR A 138 2.11 3.04 20.65
C THR A 138 2.19 1.89 21.64
N GLY A 139 3.35 1.21 21.74
CA GLY A 139 3.51 0.07 22.65
C GLY A 139 2.58 -1.09 22.38
N ALA A 140 2.17 -1.28 21.11
CA ALA A 140 1.22 -2.30 20.67
C ALA A 140 -0.22 -2.15 21.19
N GLU A 141 -0.55 -1.05 21.85
CA GLU A 141 -1.91 -0.78 22.38
C GLU A 141 -2.96 -0.61 21.25
N MET A 142 -2.54 -0.45 20.01
CA MET A 142 -3.44 -0.27 18.86
C MET A 142 -4.28 -1.50 18.49
N PHE A 143 -3.90 -2.68 18.94
CA PHE A 143 -4.61 -3.93 18.64
C PHE A 143 -5.51 -4.39 19.76
N ASN A 144 -6.42 -3.53 20.22
CA ASN A 144 -7.44 -3.94 21.17
C ASN A 144 -8.62 -4.57 20.42
N ILE A 145 -8.92 -5.83 20.73
CA ILE A 145 -10.07 -6.58 20.19
C ILE A 145 -11.40 -5.81 20.36
N GLN A 146 -11.54 -4.99 21.40
CA GLN A 146 -12.72 -4.15 21.62
C GLN A 146 -12.92 -3.13 20.49
N GLN A 147 -11.86 -2.72 19.76
CA GLN A 147 -11.98 -1.83 18.62
C GLN A 147 -12.50 -2.57 17.37
N LEU A 148 -12.14 -3.85 17.19
CA LEU A 148 -12.65 -4.71 16.12
C LEU A 148 -14.14 -5.06 16.32
N ILE A 149 -14.64 -5.07 17.56
CA ILE A 149 -16.04 -5.31 17.89
C ILE A 149 -16.80 -3.98 18.04
N SER A 150 -16.11 -2.85 17.87
CA SER A 150 -16.76 -1.54 17.96
C SER A 150 -17.85 -1.39 16.87
N GLY A 151 -18.97 -0.75 17.22
CA GLY A 151 -20.05 -0.51 16.27
C GLY A 151 -19.59 0.23 15.01
N ARG A 152 -18.54 1.08 15.12
CA ARG A 152 -17.93 1.77 13.97
C ARG A 152 -17.19 0.81 13.04
N PHE A 153 -16.39 -0.09 13.59
CA PHE A 153 -15.69 -1.09 12.78
C PHE A 153 -16.70 -2.00 12.06
N LEU A 154 -17.68 -2.52 12.79
CA LEU A 154 -18.72 -3.38 12.23
C LEU A 154 -19.53 -2.67 11.14
N PHE A 155 -19.82 -1.38 11.30
CA PHE A 155 -20.48 -0.55 10.29
C PHE A 155 -19.66 -0.46 8.99
N PHE A 156 -18.37 -0.12 9.07
CA PHE A 156 -17.52 -0.03 7.89
C PHE A 156 -17.21 -1.39 7.27
N PHE A 157 -17.07 -2.43 8.10
CA PHE A 157 -16.95 -3.79 7.63
C PHE A 157 -18.20 -4.22 6.84
N ALA A 158 -19.39 -3.93 7.36
CA ALA A 158 -20.65 -4.21 6.66
C ALA A 158 -20.74 -3.46 5.33
N ILE A 159 -20.34 -2.18 5.27
CA ILE A 159 -20.27 -1.41 4.01
C ILE A 159 -19.33 -2.11 3.02
N SER A 160 -18.13 -2.53 3.43
CA SER A 160 -17.19 -3.23 2.56
C SER A 160 -17.77 -4.55 2.02
N VAL A 161 -18.44 -5.33 2.88
CA VAL A 161 -19.10 -6.59 2.48
C VAL A 161 -20.23 -6.33 1.48
N ILE A 162 -21.06 -5.30 1.72
CA ILE A 162 -22.15 -4.93 0.81
C ILE A 162 -21.61 -4.47 -0.54
N LEU A 163 -20.61 -3.59 -0.56
CA LEU A 163 -19.99 -3.09 -1.80
C LEU A 163 -19.39 -4.25 -2.60
N HIS A 164 -18.70 -5.17 -1.93
CA HIS A 164 -18.13 -6.36 -2.55
C HIS A 164 -19.20 -7.31 -3.09
N GLY A 165 -20.22 -7.60 -2.29
CA GLY A 165 -21.34 -8.45 -2.70
C GLY A 165 -22.12 -7.88 -3.89
N VAL A 166 -22.32 -6.56 -3.96
CA VAL A 166 -22.96 -5.92 -5.12
C VAL A 166 -22.01 -5.91 -6.33
N TRP A 167 -20.72 -5.82 -6.14
CA TRP A 167 -19.73 -5.94 -7.20
C TRP A 167 -19.83 -7.29 -7.91
N ASP A 168 -19.88 -8.38 -7.16
CA ASP A 168 -19.93 -9.74 -7.68
C ASP A 168 -21.34 -10.16 -8.16
N CYS A 169 -22.39 -9.46 -7.72
CA CYS A 169 -23.78 -9.77 -8.07
C CYS A 169 -24.02 -9.58 -9.58
N PRO A 170 -24.76 -10.47 -10.27
CA PRO A 170 -25.09 -10.36 -11.68
C PRO A 170 -26.08 -9.23 -12.02
N LEU A 171 -26.37 -8.33 -11.08
CA LEU A 171 -27.24 -7.17 -11.30
C LEU A 171 -26.69 -6.27 -12.40
N GLN A 172 -27.52 -5.98 -13.40
CA GLN A 172 -27.21 -5.04 -14.46
C GLN A 172 -28.16 -3.84 -14.38
N PHE A 173 -27.63 -2.67 -14.09
CA PHE A 173 -28.34 -1.41 -14.20
C PHE A 173 -27.43 -0.35 -14.85
N LEU A 174 -28.01 0.58 -15.57
CA LEU A 174 -27.28 1.61 -16.34
C LEU A 174 -26.28 1.02 -17.36
N GLY A 175 -26.64 -0.08 -18.01
CA GLY A 175 -25.78 -0.77 -18.97
C GLY A 175 -24.70 -1.66 -18.35
N ALA A 176 -23.83 -2.23 -19.19
CA ALA A 176 -22.84 -3.22 -18.78
C ALA A 176 -21.84 -2.74 -17.70
N TYR A 177 -21.58 -1.45 -17.64
CA TYR A 177 -20.57 -0.85 -16.73
C TYR A 177 -21.13 0.07 -15.65
N GLY A 178 -22.43 0.42 -15.71
CA GLY A 178 -23.05 1.39 -14.82
C GLY A 178 -22.93 1.01 -13.35
N LYS A 179 -23.12 -0.24 -13.01
CA LYS A 179 -22.95 -0.80 -11.66
C LYS A 179 -21.55 -0.48 -11.09
N TYR A 180 -20.51 -0.75 -11.86
CA TYR A 180 -19.13 -0.57 -11.42
C TYR A 180 -18.78 0.89 -11.21
N ILE A 181 -19.25 1.79 -12.07
CA ILE A 181 -19.07 3.24 -11.92
C ILE A 181 -19.69 3.72 -10.61
N VAL A 182 -20.94 3.32 -10.33
CA VAL A 182 -21.62 3.70 -9.09
C VAL A 182 -20.88 3.15 -7.86
N LEU A 183 -20.43 1.90 -7.89
CA LEU A 183 -19.70 1.29 -6.78
C LEU A 183 -18.34 1.98 -6.55
N ILE A 184 -17.62 2.33 -7.59
CA ILE A 184 -16.36 3.08 -7.48
C ILE A 184 -16.60 4.43 -6.83
N VAL A 185 -17.62 5.19 -7.27
CA VAL A 185 -17.96 6.48 -6.68
C VAL A 185 -18.32 6.34 -5.19
N LEU A 186 -19.15 5.34 -4.84
CA LEU A 186 -19.52 5.07 -3.44
C LEU A 186 -18.30 4.69 -2.60
N ALA A 187 -17.41 3.83 -3.09
CA ALA A 187 -16.18 3.47 -2.40
C ALA A 187 -15.30 4.70 -2.15
N TRP A 188 -15.16 5.59 -3.13
CA TRP A 188 -14.45 6.85 -2.96
C TRP A 188 -15.09 7.78 -1.93
N VAL A 189 -16.41 7.92 -1.92
CA VAL A 189 -17.14 8.73 -0.92
C VAL A 189 -16.89 8.18 0.48
N VAL A 190 -16.96 6.87 0.68
CA VAL A 190 -16.67 6.22 1.96
C VAL A 190 -15.23 6.48 2.38
N THR A 191 -14.26 6.28 1.48
CA THR A 191 -12.83 6.49 1.74
C THR A 191 -12.54 7.93 2.14
N LEU A 192 -13.04 8.92 1.38
CA LEU A 192 -12.84 10.34 1.68
C LEU A 192 -13.50 10.75 3.02
N THR A 193 -14.66 10.17 3.34
CA THR A 193 -15.33 10.40 4.62
C THR A 193 -14.51 9.86 5.79
N LEU A 194 -13.91 8.67 5.63
CA LEU A 194 -13.01 8.08 6.63
C LEU A 194 -11.76 8.91 6.85
N ILE A 195 -11.10 9.34 5.77
CA ILE A 195 -9.92 10.21 5.83
C ILE A 195 -10.27 11.51 6.57
N SER A 196 -11.35 12.18 6.18
CA SER A 196 -11.81 13.41 6.80
C SER A 196 -12.11 13.24 8.30
N SER A 197 -12.74 12.11 8.67
CA SER A 197 -13.05 11.79 10.06
C SER A 197 -11.80 11.51 10.87
N GLY A 198 -10.83 10.78 10.31
CA GLY A 198 -9.53 10.50 10.93
C GLY A 198 -8.72 11.77 11.18
N LEU A 199 -8.65 12.66 10.19
CA LEU A 199 -7.97 13.96 10.34
C LEU A 199 -8.60 14.82 11.45
N LYS A 200 -9.94 14.88 11.52
CA LYS A 200 -10.64 15.59 12.60
C LYS A 200 -10.35 14.99 13.97
N GLN A 201 -10.23 13.66 14.08
CA GLN A 201 -9.87 12.99 15.32
C GLN A 201 -8.47 13.38 15.78
N ILE A 202 -7.47 13.36 14.89
CA ILE A 202 -6.09 13.76 15.19
C ILE A 202 -6.02 15.20 15.65
N THR A 203 -6.72 16.12 14.96
CA THR A 203 -6.75 17.54 15.34
C THR A 203 -7.34 17.74 16.75
N ARG A 204 -8.41 17.02 17.09
CA ARG A 204 -9.00 17.09 18.42
C ARG A 204 -8.05 16.57 19.52
N LEU A 205 -7.37 15.46 19.26
CA LEU A 205 -6.40 14.89 20.21
C LEU A 205 -5.18 15.80 20.40
N ALA A 206 -4.72 16.47 19.34
CA ALA A 206 -3.65 17.46 19.44
C ALA A 206 -4.05 18.67 20.30
N GLN A 207 -5.30 19.16 20.15
CA GLN A 207 -5.84 20.27 20.96
C GLN A 207 -6.04 19.91 22.44
N GLN A 208 -6.20 18.65 22.78
CA GLN A 208 -6.34 18.20 24.19
C GLN A 208 -5.00 18.04 24.91
N LYS A 209 -3.90 17.97 24.17
CA LYS A 209 -2.55 17.80 24.74
C LYS A 209 -1.74 19.11 24.85
N GLY A 210 -2.22 20.20 24.28
CA GLY A 210 -1.66 21.56 24.46
C GLY A 210 -2.46 22.37 25.42
#